data_0baaca4801b7d53ede0b44f68b797921
#
_entry.id   0baaca4801b7d53ede0b44f68b797921
#
_cell.length_a   1.000
_cell.length_b   1.000
_cell.length_c   1.000
_cell.angle_alpha   90.00
_cell.angle_beta   90.00
_cell.angle_gamma   90.00
#
_symmetry.space_group_name_H-M   'P 1'
#
loop_
_entity.id
_entity.type
_entity.pdbx_description
1 polymer ?
#
loop_
_entity_poly.entity_id
_entity_poly.type
_entity_poly.pdbx_seq_one_letter_code
_entity_poly.pdbx_strand_id
1 'polypeptide(L)' 'MAQSADAYDATLDAREIDGEPFGAIMDALTDLQSGETLLLINSFEPEPLYDVLEERGFTHETEQVDPEEFHIEIQHA' A
#
# COMPACT_ATOMS: atom_id res chain seq x y z
N MET A 1 -9.43 -20.36 -1.14
CA MET A 1 -8.53 -20.06 -0.03
C MET A 1 -8.61 -18.58 0.32
N ALA A 2 -8.76 -18.28 1.58
CA ALA A 2 -8.89 -16.90 2.02
C ALA A 2 -7.55 -16.18 1.90
N GLN A 3 -7.62 -14.91 1.55
CA GLN A 3 -6.45 -14.05 1.64
C GLN A 3 -6.04 -13.94 3.10
N SER A 4 -4.77 -13.95 3.33
CA SER A 4 -4.25 -13.84 4.68
C SER A 4 -3.03 -12.95 4.66
N ALA A 5 -2.54 -12.59 5.85
CA ALA A 5 -1.35 -11.78 5.96
C ALA A 5 -0.15 -12.46 5.29
N ASP A 6 -0.20 -13.77 5.14
CA ASP A 6 0.91 -14.50 4.51
C ASP A 6 0.99 -14.25 3.01
N ALA A 7 -0.06 -13.70 2.40
CA ALA A 7 -0.05 -13.37 0.98
C ALA A 7 0.81 -12.12 0.69
N TYR A 8 1.16 -11.37 1.72
CA TYR A 8 1.90 -10.13 1.57
C TYR A 8 3.13 -10.17 2.46
N ASP A 9 4.19 -9.52 1.99
CA ASP A 9 5.43 -9.47 2.75
C ASP A 9 5.38 -8.39 3.82
N ALA A 10 4.57 -7.37 3.61
CA ALA A 10 4.39 -6.29 4.57
C ALA A 10 2.97 -5.76 4.46
N THR A 11 2.45 -5.23 5.56
CA THR A 11 1.12 -4.63 5.59
C THR A 11 1.19 -3.34 6.38
N LEU A 12 0.60 -2.28 5.83
CA LEU A 12 0.54 -0.99 6.49
C LEU A 12 -0.89 -0.49 6.45
N ASP A 13 -1.49 -0.29 7.63
CA ASP A 13 -2.84 0.26 7.73
C ASP A 13 -2.75 1.74 8.01
N ALA A 14 -2.89 2.54 6.95
CA ALA A 14 -2.77 3.99 7.06
C ALA A 14 -3.89 4.60 7.89
N ARG A 15 -5.00 3.87 8.06
CA ARG A 15 -6.13 4.38 8.86
C ARG A 15 -5.77 4.47 10.34
N GLU A 16 -4.76 3.72 10.79
CA GLU A 16 -4.36 3.70 12.19
C GLU A 16 -3.25 4.67 12.51
N ILE A 17 -2.74 5.37 11.51
CA ILE A 17 -1.65 6.32 11.71
C ILE A 17 -2.21 7.67 12.09
N ASP A 18 -1.75 8.20 13.22
CA ASP A 18 -2.13 9.54 13.65
C ASP A 18 -1.38 10.57 12.82
N GLY A 19 -2.11 11.55 12.29
CA GLY A 19 -1.51 12.59 11.51
C GLY A 19 -1.31 12.19 10.07
N GLU A 20 -0.24 12.65 9.48
CA GLU A 20 0.02 12.50 8.06
C GLU A 20 0.72 11.16 7.80
N PRO A 21 0.10 10.24 7.01
CA PRO A 21 0.65 8.90 6.84
C PRO A 21 1.73 8.78 5.77
N PHE A 22 2.01 9.86 5.04
CA PHE A 22 2.88 9.78 3.88
C PHE A 22 4.28 9.28 4.25
N GLY A 23 4.82 9.78 5.37
CA GLY A 23 6.15 9.37 5.79
C GLY A 23 6.24 7.88 6.09
N ALA A 24 5.21 7.33 6.75
CA ALA A 24 5.19 5.90 7.07
C ALA A 24 5.10 5.08 5.79
N ILE A 25 4.33 5.56 4.81
CA ILE A 25 4.22 4.88 3.52
C ILE A 25 5.57 4.87 2.82
N MET A 26 6.26 6.01 2.80
CA MET A 26 7.56 6.10 2.15
C MET A 26 8.58 5.19 2.82
N ASP A 27 8.55 5.12 4.16
CA ASP A 27 9.45 4.22 4.87
C ASP A 27 9.19 2.76 4.52
N ALA A 28 7.91 2.38 4.43
CA ALA A 28 7.55 1.02 4.08
C ALA A 28 8.01 0.67 2.67
N LEU A 29 7.91 1.62 1.75
CA LEU A 29 8.36 1.41 0.37
C LEU A 29 9.87 1.27 0.31
N THR A 30 10.58 2.06 1.12
CA THR A 30 12.04 1.98 1.16
C THR A 30 12.51 0.60 1.64
N ASP A 31 11.76 0.02 2.56
CA ASP A 31 12.10 -1.29 3.11
C ASP A 31 11.65 -2.44 2.21
N LEU A 32 10.77 -2.18 1.25
CA LEU A 32 10.23 -3.22 0.38
C LEU A 32 11.27 -3.61 -0.67
N GLN A 33 11.52 -4.90 -0.80
CA GLN A 33 12.51 -5.40 -1.73
C GLN A 33 11.85 -5.94 -2.99
N SER A 34 12.63 -6.09 -4.05
CA SER A 34 12.14 -6.65 -5.30
C SER A 34 11.56 -8.03 -5.04
N GLY A 35 10.40 -8.28 -5.62
CA GLY A 35 9.71 -9.55 -5.42
C GLY A 35 8.79 -9.56 -4.23
N GLU A 36 8.81 -8.52 -3.41
CA GLU A 36 7.93 -8.42 -2.25
C GLU A 36 6.70 -7.59 -2.57
N THR A 37 5.62 -7.83 -1.83
CA THR A 37 4.36 -7.10 -1.99
C THR A 37 4.01 -6.42 -0.67
N LEU A 38 3.71 -5.13 -0.76
CA LEU A 38 3.20 -4.36 0.37
C LEU A 38 1.69 -4.20 0.20
N LEU A 39 0.93 -4.53 1.23
CA LEU A 39 -0.49 -4.22 1.25
C LEU A 39 -0.70 -2.94 2.03
N LEU A 40 -1.18 -1.91 1.36
CA LEU A 40 -1.53 -0.65 1.99
C LEU A 40 -3.05 -0.59 2.15
N ILE A 41 -3.51 -0.35 3.35
CA ILE A 41 -4.94 -0.22 3.64
C ILE A 41 -5.24 1.24 3.93
N ASN A 42 -6.24 1.79 3.23
CA ASN A 42 -6.58 3.19 3.36
C ASN A 42 -8.11 3.33 3.38
N SER A 43 -8.61 4.47 3.87
CA SER A 43 -10.04 4.71 3.93
C SER A 43 -10.58 5.40 2.68
N PHE A 44 -9.70 5.79 1.77
CA PHE A 44 -10.07 6.40 0.49
C PHE A 44 -9.04 5.99 -0.54
N GLU A 45 -9.35 6.21 -1.82
CA GLU A 45 -8.41 5.88 -2.88
C GLU A 45 -7.30 6.94 -2.89
N PRO A 46 -6.03 6.54 -2.65
CA PRO A 46 -4.94 7.51 -2.51
C PRO A 46 -4.37 7.90 -3.87
N GLU A 47 -5.15 8.60 -4.69
CA GLU A 47 -4.73 8.93 -6.05
C GLU A 47 -3.42 9.70 -6.13
N PRO A 48 -3.18 10.69 -5.24
CA PRO A 48 -1.89 11.40 -5.31
C PRO A 48 -0.69 10.47 -5.07
N LEU A 49 -0.89 9.38 -4.35
CA LEU A 49 0.19 8.44 -4.10
C LEU A 49 0.59 7.69 -5.37
N TYR A 50 -0.34 7.50 -6.29
CA TYR A 50 -0.06 6.72 -7.49
C TYR A 50 1.06 7.33 -8.33
N ASP A 51 1.09 8.65 -8.44
CA ASP A 51 2.16 9.33 -9.17
C ASP A 51 3.52 9.09 -8.51
N VAL A 52 3.54 9.12 -7.18
CA VAL A 52 4.77 8.87 -6.43
C VAL A 52 5.25 7.44 -6.66
N LEU A 53 4.32 6.48 -6.64
CA LEU A 53 4.68 5.09 -6.86
C LEU A 53 5.29 4.90 -8.24
N GLU A 54 4.70 5.48 -9.26
CA GLU A 54 5.22 5.35 -10.62
C GLU A 54 6.59 5.97 -10.75
N GLU A 55 6.79 7.13 -10.13
CA GLU A 55 8.07 7.81 -10.21
C GLU A 55 9.17 7.04 -9.51
N ARG A 56 8.82 6.25 -8.50
CA ARG A 56 9.79 5.48 -7.75
C ARG A 56 9.98 4.06 -8.28
N GLY A 57 9.27 3.72 -9.34
CA GLY A 57 9.43 2.41 -9.97
C GLY A 57 8.59 1.32 -9.35
N PHE A 58 7.45 1.67 -8.77
CA PHE A 58 6.51 0.70 -8.21
C PHE A 58 5.30 0.55 -9.11
N THR A 59 4.69 -0.64 -9.07
CA THR A 59 3.36 -0.86 -9.65
C THR A 59 2.37 -0.99 -8.50
N HIS A 60 1.10 -0.78 -8.81
CA HIS A 60 0.07 -0.87 -7.78
C HIS A 60 -1.24 -1.37 -8.38
N GLU A 61 -2.04 -2.02 -7.55
CA GLU A 61 -3.40 -2.39 -7.89
C GLU A 61 -4.28 -2.04 -6.68
N THR A 62 -5.42 -1.41 -6.96
CA THR A 62 -6.33 -0.96 -5.91
C THR A 62 -7.62 -1.72 -5.99
N GLU A 63 -8.09 -2.20 -4.84
CA GLU A 63 -9.39 -2.83 -4.72
C GLU A 63 -10.17 -2.15 -3.60
N GLN A 64 -11.39 -1.74 -3.90
CA GLN A 64 -12.28 -1.21 -2.88
C GLN A 64 -13.05 -2.37 -2.28
N VAL A 65 -12.72 -2.72 -1.04
CA VAL A 65 -13.35 -3.86 -0.36
C VAL A 65 -14.54 -3.43 0.47
N ASP A 66 -14.69 -2.14 0.71
CA ASP A 66 -15.76 -1.57 1.51
C ASP A 66 -15.86 -0.09 1.14
N PRO A 67 -17.01 0.57 1.35
CA PRO A 67 -17.10 2.01 1.00
C PRO A 67 -16.01 2.87 1.61
N GLU A 68 -15.46 2.48 2.76
CA GLU A 68 -14.41 3.24 3.41
C GLU A 68 -13.15 2.41 3.63
N GLU A 69 -12.95 1.39 2.80
CA GLU A 69 -11.74 0.59 2.92
C GLU A 69 -11.22 0.21 1.54
N PHE A 70 -10.00 0.66 1.26
CA PHE A 70 -9.30 0.38 0.01
C PHE A 70 -8.03 -0.39 0.32
N HIS A 71 -7.77 -1.42 -0.47
CA HIS A 71 -6.55 -2.22 -0.38
C HIS A 71 -5.71 -1.96 -1.62
N ILE A 72 -4.50 -1.49 -1.44
CA ILE A 72 -3.59 -1.19 -2.53
C ILE A 72 -2.40 -2.14 -2.42
N GLU A 73 -2.23 -2.99 -3.43
CA GLU A 73 -1.09 -3.91 -3.49
C GLU A 73 0.02 -3.23 -4.26
N ILE A 74 1.19 -3.11 -3.64
CA ILE A 74 2.31 -2.37 -4.19
C ILE A 74 3.50 -3.29 -4.33
N GLN A 75 4.12 -3.26 -5.50
CA GLN A 75 5.29 -4.07 -5.81
C GLN A 75 6.28 -3.23 -6.61
N HIS A 76 7.54 -3.65 -6.60
CA HIS A 76 8.52 -3.08 -7.53
C HIS A 76 8.15 -3.49 -8.96
N ALA A 77 8.27 -2.54 -9.86
CA ALA A 77 7.99 -2.79 -11.28
C ALA A 77 9.04 -3.72 -11.89
#